data_dd4e60021bac4e70fb9c291ac49ee17e
#
_entry.id   dd4e60021bac4e70fb9c291ac49ee17e
#
_cell.length_a   1.000
_cell.length_b   1.000
_cell.length_c   1.000
_cell.angle_alpha   90.00
_cell.angle_beta   90.00
_cell.angle_gamma   90.00
#
_symmetry.space_group_name_H-M   'P 1'
#
loop_
_entity.id
_entity.type
_entity.pdbx_description
1 polymer ?
#
loop_
_entity_poly.entity_id
_entity_poly.type
_entity_poly.pdbx_seq_one_letter_code
_entity_poly.pdbx_strand_id
1 'polypeptide(L)'
;NEIEAEKSGTIVKLLMDDGSAVDYNQPLFLIDPAWSEISVYKKILIANRGEIALRIIRACHELGLKSVAVYSTADEYSLHVKFADEAVCIGPPPSKDSYLNIPKIIAAGEITGADAIHPGYGFLSESAQFSKICKENGFTFLGPAPDIIDSMGNKAKAKQTMKAAGVPVVPGGEGILESPEDALEKANQVGYPIM
;
A
#
# COMPACT_ATOMS: atom_id res chain seq x y z
N ASN A 1 -33.40 -8.63 22.85
CA ASN A 1 -31.95 -8.57 22.80
C ASN A 1 -31.55 -7.47 21.82
N GLU A 2 -30.71 -6.57 22.24
CA GLU A 2 -30.11 -5.55 21.36
C GLU A 2 -28.96 -6.19 20.61
N ILE A 3 -28.85 -5.92 19.29
CA ILE A 3 -27.75 -6.35 18.43
C ILE A 3 -27.09 -5.08 17.94
N GLU A 4 -25.80 -4.92 18.26
CA GLU A 4 -24.99 -3.80 17.79
C GLU A 4 -24.53 -4.06 16.35
N ALA A 5 -24.63 -3.03 15.50
CA ALA A 5 -24.06 -3.08 14.16
C ALA A 5 -22.54 -2.94 14.22
N GLU A 6 -21.81 -3.84 13.57
CA GLU A 6 -20.33 -3.79 13.50
C GLU A 6 -19.81 -2.64 12.63
N LYS A 7 -20.69 -1.97 11.88
CA LYS A 7 -20.35 -0.89 10.95
C LYS A 7 -21.32 0.28 11.08
N SER A 8 -20.78 1.49 11.00
CA SER A 8 -21.57 2.72 10.89
C SER A 8 -22.00 2.94 9.44
N GLY A 9 -23.22 3.46 9.25
CA GLY A 9 -23.76 3.77 7.92
C GLY A 9 -25.23 4.15 7.99
N THR A 10 -25.84 4.40 6.83
CA THR A 10 -27.27 4.67 6.71
C THR A 10 -28.01 3.37 6.40
N ILE A 11 -29.04 3.04 7.19
CA ILE A 11 -29.88 1.90 6.87
C ILE A 11 -30.70 2.21 5.61
N VAL A 12 -30.41 1.47 4.54
CA VAL A 12 -31.07 1.64 3.24
C VAL A 12 -32.36 0.82 3.15
N LYS A 13 -32.35 -0.35 3.79
CA LYS A 13 -33.50 -1.26 3.75
C LYS A 13 -33.52 -2.16 5.00
N LEU A 14 -34.67 -2.27 5.62
CA LEU A 14 -34.97 -3.33 6.58
C LEU A 14 -35.41 -4.58 5.81
N LEU A 15 -34.85 -5.73 6.15
CA LEU A 15 -35.11 -7.01 5.49
C LEU A 15 -36.03 -7.90 6.34
N MET A 16 -36.27 -7.50 7.60
CA MET A 16 -37.12 -8.22 8.55
C MET A 16 -38.04 -7.24 9.25
N ASP A 17 -39.20 -7.74 9.63
CA ASP A 17 -40.14 -7.01 10.46
C ASP A 17 -39.78 -7.10 11.95
N ASP A 18 -40.15 -6.08 12.73
CA ASP A 18 -39.92 -6.06 14.17
C ASP A 18 -40.60 -7.23 14.87
N GLY A 19 -39.93 -7.86 15.81
CA GLY A 19 -40.41 -9.01 16.53
C GLY A 19 -40.39 -10.35 15.78
N SER A 20 -39.88 -10.38 14.54
CA SER A 20 -39.72 -11.63 13.78
C SER A 20 -38.60 -12.49 14.37
N ALA A 21 -38.78 -13.82 14.34
CA ALA A 21 -37.71 -14.76 14.64
C ALA A 21 -36.62 -14.69 13.54
N VAL A 22 -35.35 -14.72 13.91
CA VAL A 22 -34.22 -14.65 12.97
C VAL A 22 -33.37 -15.91 13.09
N ASP A 23 -32.94 -16.43 11.96
CA ASP A 23 -32.02 -17.56 11.86
C ASP A 23 -30.56 -17.10 11.92
N TYR A 24 -29.67 -18.03 12.19
CA TYR A 24 -28.23 -17.78 12.19
C TYR A 24 -27.76 -17.32 10.80
N ASN A 25 -26.97 -16.22 10.74
CA ASN A 25 -26.51 -15.55 9.52
C ASN A 25 -27.61 -14.95 8.63
N GLN A 26 -28.83 -14.79 9.12
CA GLN A 26 -29.89 -14.12 8.35
C GLN A 26 -29.62 -12.62 8.27
N PRO A 27 -29.60 -12.01 7.08
CA PRO A 27 -29.42 -10.56 6.95
C PRO A 27 -30.66 -9.82 7.47
N LEU A 28 -30.47 -8.86 8.38
CA LEU A 28 -31.53 -8.11 9.04
C LEU A 28 -31.83 -6.78 8.33
N PHE A 29 -30.81 -6.12 7.83
CA PHE A 29 -30.93 -4.85 7.12
C PHE A 29 -29.74 -4.64 6.17
N LEU A 30 -29.92 -3.77 5.20
CA LEU A 30 -28.85 -3.27 4.34
C LEU A 30 -28.38 -1.93 4.90
N ILE A 31 -27.09 -1.83 5.14
CA ILE A 31 -26.44 -0.58 5.50
C ILE A 31 -25.69 -0.08 4.25
N ASP A 32 -25.98 1.16 3.85
CA ASP A 32 -25.07 1.91 2.99
C ASP A 32 -23.96 2.43 3.91
N PRO A 33 -22.75 1.88 3.82
CA PRO A 33 -21.67 2.36 4.66
C PRO A 33 -21.44 3.83 4.34
N ALA A 34 -21.27 4.66 5.36
CA ALA A 34 -21.03 6.10 5.25
C ALA A 34 -19.74 6.47 4.46
N TRP A 35 -19.13 5.51 3.83
CA TRP A 35 -17.94 5.64 2.96
C TRP A 35 -18.23 6.39 1.66
N SER A 36 -19.51 6.49 1.23
CA SER A 36 -19.88 7.18 -0.01
C SER A 36 -19.77 8.72 0.07
N GLU A 37 -19.62 9.28 1.27
CA GLU A 37 -19.52 10.74 1.44
C GLU A 37 -18.13 11.23 1.91
N ILE A 38 -17.19 10.35 2.25
CA ILE A 38 -15.84 10.73 2.70
C ILE A 38 -14.79 9.98 1.87
N SER A 39 -14.88 10.03 0.56
CA SER A 39 -13.67 9.78 -0.21
C SER A 39 -12.82 11.04 -0.17
N VAL A 40 -11.84 11.06 0.72
CA VAL A 40 -10.80 12.11 0.78
C VAL A 40 -10.09 12.25 -0.57
N TYR A 41 -10.13 11.20 -1.38
CA TYR A 41 -9.51 11.11 -2.70
C TYR A 41 -10.57 10.89 -3.77
N LYS A 42 -10.33 11.43 -4.96
CA LYS A 42 -11.15 11.23 -6.17
C LYS A 42 -10.42 10.39 -7.21
N LYS A 43 -9.10 10.54 -7.29
CA LYS A 43 -8.27 9.92 -8.33
C LYS A 43 -6.93 9.46 -7.78
N ILE A 44 -6.60 8.20 -8.00
CA ILE A 44 -5.38 7.57 -7.51
C ILE A 44 -4.47 7.22 -8.69
N LEU A 45 -3.24 7.74 -8.69
CA LEU A 45 -2.19 7.26 -9.59
C LEU A 45 -1.53 6.02 -8.98
N ILE A 46 -1.37 4.98 -9.78
CA ILE A 46 -0.77 3.71 -9.40
C ILE A 46 0.64 3.63 -9.95
N ALA A 47 1.63 3.89 -9.10
CA ALA A 47 3.05 3.92 -9.46
C ALA A 47 3.66 2.50 -9.47
N ASN A 48 3.02 1.60 -10.19
CA ASN A 48 3.43 0.21 -10.32
C ASN A 48 2.88 -0.39 -11.62
N ARG A 49 3.13 -1.69 -11.86
CA ARG A 49 2.72 -2.42 -13.07
C ARG A 49 2.20 -3.81 -12.74
N GLY A 50 1.72 -4.52 -13.76
CA GLY A 50 1.38 -5.93 -13.67
C GLY A 50 0.19 -6.20 -12.74
N GLU A 51 0.24 -7.30 -12.02
CA GLU A 51 -0.88 -7.80 -11.22
C GLU A 51 -1.21 -6.90 -10.03
N ILE A 52 -0.19 -6.31 -9.37
CA ILE A 52 -0.44 -5.41 -8.25
C ILE A 52 -1.14 -4.13 -8.69
N ALA A 53 -0.75 -3.55 -9.82
CA ALA A 53 -1.45 -2.39 -10.38
C ALA A 53 -2.91 -2.73 -10.69
N LEU A 54 -3.17 -3.89 -11.30
CA LEU A 54 -4.53 -4.36 -11.56
C LEU A 54 -5.34 -4.57 -10.27
N ARG A 55 -4.70 -5.10 -9.21
CA ARG A 55 -5.35 -5.29 -7.89
C ARG A 55 -5.77 -3.95 -7.29
N ILE A 56 -4.89 -2.93 -7.38
CA ILE A 56 -5.18 -1.59 -6.87
C ILE A 56 -6.28 -0.92 -7.69
N ILE A 57 -6.27 -1.05 -9.03
CA ILE A 57 -7.33 -0.54 -9.92
C ILE A 57 -8.69 -1.08 -9.51
N ARG A 58 -8.80 -2.39 -9.26
CA ARG A 58 -10.05 -3.00 -8.80
C ARG A 58 -10.51 -2.42 -7.47
N ALA A 59 -9.61 -2.24 -6.51
CA ALA A 59 -9.94 -1.62 -5.24
C ALA A 59 -10.40 -0.15 -5.40
N CYS A 60 -9.78 0.62 -6.31
CA CYS A 60 -10.24 1.97 -6.65
C CYS A 60 -11.69 1.94 -7.16
N HIS A 61 -11.99 1.05 -8.11
CA HIS A 61 -13.35 0.93 -8.68
C HIS A 61 -14.38 0.50 -7.62
N GLU A 62 -14.04 -0.45 -6.74
CA GLU A 62 -14.90 -0.87 -5.62
C GLU A 62 -15.21 0.27 -4.65
N LEU A 63 -14.28 1.22 -4.50
CA LEU A 63 -14.41 2.42 -3.66
C LEU A 63 -14.98 3.63 -4.41
N GLY A 64 -15.34 3.50 -5.69
CA GLY A 64 -15.85 4.60 -6.51
C GLY A 64 -14.79 5.64 -6.87
N LEU A 65 -13.50 5.30 -6.80
CA LEU A 65 -12.36 6.18 -7.12
C LEU A 65 -11.93 5.98 -8.57
N LYS A 66 -11.45 7.06 -9.20
CA LYS A 66 -10.79 7.00 -10.50
C LYS A 66 -9.36 6.47 -10.34
N SER A 67 -8.94 5.67 -11.31
CA SER A 67 -7.62 5.05 -11.35
C SER A 67 -6.79 5.56 -12.53
N VAL A 68 -5.53 5.90 -12.28
CA VAL A 68 -4.54 6.24 -13.31
C VAL A 68 -3.44 5.20 -13.30
N ALA A 69 -3.29 4.46 -14.38
CA ALA A 69 -2.16 3.56 -14.57
C ALA A 69 -0.98 4.30 -15.19
N VAL A 70 0.24 4.01 -14.75
CA VAL A 70 1.45 4.35 -15.49
C VAL A 70 2.00 3.11 -16.18
N TYR A 71 2.62 3.28 -17.34
CA TYR A 71 3.18 2.16 -18.08
C TYR A 71 4.44 2.53 -18.87
N SER A 72 5.37 1.58 -18.99
CA SER A 72 6.45 1.65 -19.99
C SER A 72 5.95 1.20 -21.35
N THR A 73 6.63 1.56 -22.44
CA THR A 73 6.24 1.14 -23.79
C THR A 73 6.12 -0.38 -23.95
N ALA A 74 6.80 -1.19 -23.13
CA ALA A 74 6.66 -2.64 -23.14
C ALA A 74 5.34 -3.13 -22.54
N ASP A 75 4.69 -2.32 -21.71
CA ASP A 75 3.49 -2.70 -20.97
C ASP A 75 2.21 -2.09 -21.57
N GLU A 76 2.28 -1.43 -22.71
CA GLU A 76 1.16 -0.72 -23.36
C GLU A 76 -0.12 -1.55 -23.46
N TYR A 77 0.01 -2.85 -23.73
CA TYR A 77 -1.12 -3.76 -23.91
C TYR A 77 -1.45 -4.58 -22.64
N SER A 78 -0.81 -4.28 -21.52
CA SER A 78 -1.03 -4.99 -20.26
C SER A 78 -2.41 -4.74 -19.68
N LEU A 79 -2.90 -5.68 -18.86
CA LEU A 79 -4.25 -5.59 -18.27
C LEU A 79 -4.44 -4.36 -17.40
N HIS A 80 -3.44 -3.96 -16.62
CA HIS A 80 -3.56 -2.78 -15.77
C HIS A 80 -3.77 -1.50 -16.57
N VAL A 81 -3.20 -1.39 -17.79
CA VAL A 81 -3.42 -0.25 -18.70
C VAL A 81 -4.85 -0.26 -19.24
N LYS A 82 -5.36 -1.46 -19.60
CA LYS A 82 -6.69 -1.62 -20.18
C LYS A 82 -7.82 -1.41 -19.16
N PHE A 83 -7.59 -1.70 -17.89
CA PHE A 83 -8.61 -1.63 -16.85
C PHE A 83 -8.60 -0.32 -16.06
N ALA A 84 -7.56 0.49 -16.15
CA ALA A 84 -7.53 1.81 -15.56
C ALA A 84 -8.48 2.78 -16.28
N ASP A 85 -8.99 3.79 -15.56
CA ASP A 85 -9.79 4.87 -16.17
C ASP A 85 -8.94 5.75 -17.08
N GLU A 86 -7.67 5.99 -16.69
CA GLU A 86 -6.68 6.75 -17.46
C GLU A 86 -5.34 6.01 -17.43
N ALA A 87 -4.52 6.21 -18.46
CA ALA A 87 -3.19 5.62 -18.52
C ALA A 87 -2.16 6.57 -19.13
N VAL A 88 -0.96 6.64 -18.56
CA VAL A 88 0.12 7.52 -18.99
C VAL A 88 1.38 6.72 -19.26
N CYS A 89 1.93 6.86 -20.48
CA CYS A 89 3.24 6.28 -20.80
C CYS A 89 4.34 7.09 -20.12
N ILE A 90 5.15 6.42 -19.27
CA ILE A 90 6.22 7.05 -18.51
C ILE A 90 7.62 6.76 -19.06
N GLY A 91 7.73 6.10 -20.20
CA GLY A 91 9.00 5.93 -20.89
C GLY A 91 9.28 4.53 -21.42
N PRO A 92 10.56 4.24 -21.73
CA PRO A 92 10.98 2.98 -22.34
C PRO A 92 10.94 1.81 -21.34
N PRO A 93 11.17 0.55 -21.82
CA PRO A 93 11.06 -0.66 -20.98
C PRO A 93 11.97 -0.70 -19.74
N PRO A 94 13.21 -0.18 -19.74
CA PRO A 94 14.07 -0.21 -18.56
C PRO A 94 13.44 0.53 -17.37
N SER A 95 13.30 -0.14 -16.21
CA SER A 95 12.64 0.42 -15.04
C SER A 95 13.26 1.72 -14.53
N LYS A 96 14.59 1.89 -14.65
CA LYS A 96 15.28 3.13 -14.28
C LYS A 96 14.83 4.34 -15.09
N ASP A 97 14.37 4.12 -16.31
CA ASP A 97 13.93 5.16 -17.24
C ASP A 97 12.40 5.34 -17.26
N SER A 98 11.68 4.54 -16.48
CA SER A 98 10.21 4.51 -16.36
C SER A 98 9.76 4.41 -14.89
N TYR A 99 9.50 3.22 -14.36
CA TYR A 99 8.89 2.97 -13.05
C TYR A 99 9.72 3.44 -11.84
N LEU A 100 11.05 3.59 -11.98
CA LEU A 100 11.94 4.13 -10.96
C LEU A 100 12.28 5.62 -11.20
N ASN A 101 11.71 6.22 -12.24
CA ASN A 101 11.93 7.62 -12.56
C ASN A 101 10.90 8.51 -11.84
N ILE A 102 11.26 8.97 -10.65
CA ILE A 102 10.38 9.79 -9.81
C ILE A 102 9.80 11.00 -10.54
N PRO A 103 10.59 11.84 -11.25
CA PRO A 103 10.06 12.98 -11.98
C PRO A 103 8.94 12.63 -12.96
N LYS A 104 9.05 11.50 -13.68
CA LYS A 104 8.02 11.07 -14.63
C LYS A 104 6.74 10.60 -13.95
N ILE A 105 6.86 9.95 -12.78
CA ILE A 105 5.68 9.56 -11.99
C ILE A 105 4.96 10.80 -11.45
N ILE A 106 5.69 11.77 -10.93
CA ILE A 106 5.12 13.04 -10.43
C ILE A 106 4.44 13.78 -11.58
N ALA A 107 5.11 13.93 -12.74
CA ALA A 107 4.52 14.60 -13.90
C ALA A 107 3.23 13.89 -14.40
N ALA A 108 3.19 12.55 -14.36
CA ALA A 108 1.98 11.80 -14.68
C ALA A 108 0.85 12.10 -13.69
N GLY A 109 1.16 12.24 -12.39
CA GLY A 109 0.20 12.66 -11.37
C GLY A 109 -0.36 14.06 -11.62
N GLU A 110 0.50 15.01 -11.93
CA GLU A 110 0.13 16.40 -12.23
C GLU A 110 -0.75 16.50 -13.47
N ILE A 111 -0.36 15.87 -14.59
CA ILE A 111 -1.10 15.90 -15.86
C ILE A 111 -2.50 15.31 -15.70
N THR A 112 -2.65 14.25 -14.91
CA THR A 112 -3.93 13.58 -14.71
C THR A 112 -4.75 14.19 -13.57
N GLY A 113 -4.17 15.07 -12.75
CA GLY A 113 -4.82 15.64 -11.58
C GLY A 113 -5.14 14.58 -10.51
N ALA A 114 -4.23 13.64 -10.28
CA ALA A 114 -4.37 12.66 -9.21
C ALA A 114 -4.27 13.33 -7.83
N ASP A 115 -5.02 12.85 -6.86
CA ASP A 115 -4.99 13.35 -5.48
C ASP A 115 -3.94 12.60 -4.63
N ALA A 116 -3.72 11.34 -4.96
CA ALA A 116 -2.84 10.46 -4.23
C ALA A 116 -2.09 9.51 -5.15
N ILE A 117 -0.98 8.97 -4.66
CA ILE A 117 -0.14 8.01 -5.37
C ILE A 117 -0.02 6.73 -4.55
N HIS A 118 -0.42 5.60 -5.15
CA HIS A 118 -0.25 4.27 -4.57
C HIS A 118 0.96 3.59 -5.19
N PRO A 119 2.03 3.31 -4.43
CA PRO A 119 3.26 2.75 -4.97
C PRO A 119 3.19 1.22 -5.22
N GLY A 120 2.16 0.55 -4.73
CA GLY A 120 2.10 -0.91 -4.71
C GLY A 120 3.15 -1.51 -3.78
N TYR A 121 3.86 -2.52 -4.26
CA TYR A 121 5.04 -3.10 -3.60
C TYR A 121 6.23 -3.13 -4.57
N GLY A 122 7.47 -3.21 -4.03
CA GLY A 122 8.68 -3.07 -4.84
C GLY A 122 8.81 -1.69 -5.48
N PHE A 123 9.67 -1.52 -6.49
CA PHE A 123 9.95 -0.25 -7.15
C PHE A 123 10.15 0.91 -6.15
N LEU A 124 9.26 1.89 -6.17
CA LEU A 124 9.35 3.09 -5.34
C LEU A 124 8.61 2.96 -3.98
N SER A 125 7.98 1.81 -3.67
CA SER A 125 7.24 1.63 -2.43
C SER A 125 8.11 1.69 -1.18
N GLU A 126 9.38 1.32 -1.31
CA GLU A 126 10.37 1.34 -0.22
C GLU A 126 11.30 2.57 -0.29
N SER A 127 10.94 3.57 -1.09
CA SER A 127 11.71 4.80 -1.25
C SER A 127 11.16 5.90 -0.36
N ALA A 128 11.85 6.19 0.76
CA ALA A 128 11.54 7.33 1.61
C ALA A 128 11.62 8.65 0.84
N GLN A 129 12.58 8.78 -0.08
CA GLN A 129 12.71 9.93 -0.96
C GLN A 129 11.46 10.12 -1.82
N PHE A 130 10.90 9.06 -2.39
CA PHE A 130 9.68 9.16 -3.20
C PHE A 130 8.48 9.59 -2.37
N SER A 131 8.29 8.98 -1.18
CA SER A 131 7.23 9.39 -0.24
C SER A 131 7.31 10.88 0.11
N LYS A 132 8.54 11.39 0.36
CA LYS A 132 8.78 12.81 0.63
C LYS A 132 8.44 13.69 -0.57
N ILE A 133 8.92 13.32 -1.77
CA ILE A 133 8.67 14.09 -3.01
C ILE A 133 7.18 14.12 -3.34
N CYS A 134 6.44 13.03 -3.17
CA CYS A 134 4.98 13.03 -3.33
C CYS A 134 4.34 14.13 -2.47
N LYS A 135 4.67 14.16 -1.18
CA LYS A 135 4.14 15.16 -0.24
C LYS A 135 4.53 16.60 -0.63
N GLU A 136 5.77 16.82 -1.06
CA GLU A 136 6.26 18.14 -1.48
C GLU A 136 5.56 18.65 -2.75
N ASN A 137 5.04 17.74 -3.59
CA ASN A 137 4.27 18.08 -4.79
C ASN A 137 2.74 17.99 -4.59
N GLY A 138 2.27 17.96 -3.33
CA GLY A 138 0.86 18.01 -3.01
C GLY A 138 0.10 16.68 -3.16
N PHE A 139 0.80 15.56 -3.41
CA PHE A 139 0.20 14.24 -3.45
C PHE A 139 0.21 13.56 -2.10
N THR A 140 -0.87 12.89 -1.75
CA THR A 140 -0.84 11.93 -0.64
C THR A 140 -0.15 10.66 -1.10
N PHE A 141 0.95 10.28 -0.45
CA PHE A 141 1.56 8.98 -0.62
C PHE A 141 0.77 7.94 0.17
N LEU A 142 0.17 6.96 -0.52
CA LEU A 142 -0.60 5.89 0.12
C LEU A 142 0.37 4.80 0.63
N GLY A 143 0.95 5.08 1.78
CA GLY A 143 1.96 4.25 2.43
C GLY A 143 2.50 4.91 3.70
N PRO A 144 3.54 4.33 4.32
CA PRO A 144 4.13 4.87 5.53
C PRO A 144 4.81 6.23 5.30
N ALA A 145 5.01 6.97 6.38
CA ALA A 145 5.82 8.20 6.36
C ALA A 145 7.29 7.90 6.00
N PRO A 146 8.03 8.87 5.42
CA PRO A 146 9.39 8.66 4.95
C PRO A 146 10.36 8.11 6.02
N ASP A 147 10.27 8.61 7.24
CA ASP A 147 11.07 8.18 8.40
C ASP A 147 10.78 6.72 8.81
N ILE A 148 9.55 6.28 8.65
CA ILE A 148 9.15 4.88 8.89
C ILE A 148 9.72 3.98 7.80
N ILE A 149 9.65 4.40 6.53
CA ILE A 149 10.25 3.64 5.41
C ILE A 149 11.75 3.46 5.64
N ASP A 150 12.48 4.53 5.97
CA ASP A 150 13.92 4.47 6.26
C ASP A 150 14.24 3.58 7.47
N SER A 151 13.44 3.68 8.52
CA SER A 151 13.64 2.89 9.75
C SER A 151 13.43 1.41 9.51
N MET A 152 12.41 1.05 8.75
CA MET A 152 12.05 -0.34 8.47
C MET A 152 12.87 -0.94 7.32
N GLY A 153 13.37 -0.11 6.40
CA GLY A 153 14.27 -0.52 5.32
C GLY A 153 15.65 -0.97 5.83
N ASN A 154 16.11 -0.45 6.96
CA ASN A 154 17.34 -0.89 7.60
C ASN A 154 17.05 -2.08 8.54
N LYS A 155 17.43 -3.31 8.14
CA LYS A 155 17.14 -4.55 8.87
C LYS A 155 17.61 -4.54 10.33
N ALA A 156 18.78 -3.98 10.61
CA ALA A 156 19.31 -3.90 11.98
C ALA A 156 18.47 -2.95 12.84
N LYS A 157 18.16 -1.76 12.32
CA LYS A 157 17.35 -0.75 12.99
C LYS A 157 15.90 -1.24 13.17
N ALA A 158 15.32 -1.86 12.14
CA ALA A 158 13.99 -2.45 12.22
C ALA A 158 13.89 -3.50 13.31
N LYS A 159 14.86 -4.43 13.39
CA LYS A 159 14.93 -5.46 14.42
C LYS A 159 15.02 -4.86 15.83
N GLN A 160 15.87 -3.85 16.02
CA GLN A 160 16.00 -3.15 17.32
C GLN A 160 14.71 -2.45 17.73
N THR A 161 14.07 -1.74 16.77
CA THR A 161 12.80 -1.03 16.99
C THR A 161 11.69 -2.00 17.39
N MET A 162 11.57 -3.13 16.68
CA MET A 162 10.55 -4.15 16.96
C MET A 162 10.81 -4.82 18.31
N LYS A 163 12.07 -5.13 18.65
CA LYS A 163 12.44 -5.69 19.94
C LYS A 163 12.10 -4.74 21.11
N ALA A 164 12.40 -3.44 20.93
CA ALA A 164 12.06 -2.41 21.93
C ALA A 164 10.54 -2.25 22.12
N ALA A 165 9.75 -2.50 21.06
CA ALA A 165 8.28 -2.49 21.10
C ALA A 165 7.68 -3.81 21.65
N GLY A 166 8.49 -4.77 22.08
CA GLY A 166 8.01 -6.06 22.61
C GLY A 166 7.54 -7.06 21.54
N VAL A 167 7.81 -6.78 20.27
CA VAL A 167 7.47 -7.70 19.16
C VAL A 167 8.51 -8.82 19.11
N PRO A 168 8.11 -10.11 19.06
CA PRO A 168 9.04 -11.21 18.91
C PRO A 168 9.85 -11.08 17.61
N VAL A 169 11.17 -11.18 17.72
CA VAL A 169 12.08 -11.12 16.56
C VAL A 169 12.88 -12.41 16.47
N VAL A 170 13.27 -12.75 15.22
CA VAL A 170 14.15 -13.91 15.00
C VAL A 170 15.46 -13.73 15.78
N PRO A 171 15.91 -14.75 16.56
CA PRO A 171 17.19 -14.69 17.25
C PRO A 171 18.35 -14.39 16.28
N GLY A 172 19.31 -13.60 16.73
CA GLY A 172 20.47 -13.23 15.90
C GLY A 172 21.30 -12.15 16.59
N GLY A 173 22.51 -11.93 16.09
CA GLY A 173 23.43 -10.91 16.60
C GLY A 173 22.83 -9.50 16.55
N GLU A 174 23.22 -8.66 17.50
CA GLU A 174 22.86 -7.25 17.53
C GLU A 174 23.95 -6.42 16.83
N GLY A 175 23.48 -5.43 16.04
CA GLY A 175 24.37 -4.51 15.34
C GLY A 175 24.97 -5.06 14.03
N ILE A 176 25.96 -4.32 13.53
CA ILE A 176 26.72 -4.66 12.32
C ILE A 176 27.94 -5.48 12.77
N LEU A 177 28.28 -6.51 12.02
CA LEU A 177 29.48 -7.30 12.23
C LEU A 177 30.69 -6.47 11.77
N GLU A 178 31.67 -6.27 12.66
CA GLU A 178 32.83 -5.44 12.39
C GLU A 178 34.07 -6.26 11.91
N SER A 179 34.10 -7.55 12.28
CA SER A 179 35.17 -8.45 11.88
C SER A 179 34.72 -9.91 11.82
N PRO A 180 35.51 -10.82 11.20
CA PRO A 180 35.24 -12.24 11.23
C PRO A 180 35.22 -12.84 12.65
N GLU A 181 36.05 -12.30 13.56
CA GLU A 181 36.12 -12.72 14.96
C GLU A 181 34.84 -12.35 15.73
N ASP A 182 34.34 -11.10 15.53
CA ASP A 182 33.06 -10.65 16.08
C ASP A 182 31.88 -11.49 15.53
N ALA A 183 31.95 -11.86 14.26
CA ALA A 183 30.97 -12.76 13.66
C ALA A 183 30.94 -14.14 14.31
N LEU A 184 32.13 -14.72 14.58
CA LEU A 184 32.28 -16.02 15.23
C LEU A 184 31.78 -15.99 16.69
N GLU A 185 32.10 -14.92 17.43
CA GLU A 185 31.64 -14.74 18.81
C GLU A 185 30.11 -14.66 18.87
N LYS A 186 29.51 -13.81 18.03
CA LYS A 186 28.05 -13.67 17.96
C LYS A 186 27.36 -14.96 17.50
N ALA A 187 27.98 -15.68 16.55
CA ALA A 187 27.49 -16.98 16.11
C ALA A 187 27.41 -18.01 17.26
N ASN A 188 28.45 -18.05 18.09
CA ASN A 188 28.49 -18.92 19.25
C ASN A 188 27.44 -18.54 20.33
N GLN A 189 27.16 -17.23 20.48
CA GLN A 189 26.14 -16.75 21.40
C GLN A 189 24.72 -17.09 20.94
N VAL A 190 24.45 -17.02 19.64
CA VAL A 190 23.13 -17.31 19.03
C VAL A 190 22.88 -18.82 18.95
N GLY A 191 23.93 -19.61 18.71
CA GLY A 191 23.87 -21.04 18.46
C GLY A 191 23.68 -21.41 17.00
N TYR A 192 24.17 -22.60 16.63
CA TYR A 192 24.09 -23.14 15.28
C TYR A 192 22.83 -23.97 15.09
N PRO A 193 22.25 -24.08 13.84
CA PRO A 193 22.73 -23.46 12.57
C PRO A 193 22.36 -21.98 12.46
N ILE A 194 23.23 -21.19 11.82
CA ILE A 194 23.02 -19.76 11.51
C ILE A 194 23.17 -19.49 10.02
N MET A 195 22.53 -18.40 9.54
CA MET A 195 22.72 -17.83 8.20
C MET A 195 23.41 -16.49 8.29
#